data_3c0159bad9dc7f25c9242a5a923bd44b
#
_entry.id   3c0159bad9dc7f25c9242a5a923bd44b
#
_cell.length_a   1.000
_cell.length_b   1.000
_cell.length_c   1.000
_cell.angle_alpha   90.00
_cell.angle_beta   90.00
_cell.angle_gamma   90.00
#
_symmetry.space_group_name_H-M   'P 1'
#
loop_
_entity.id
_entity.type
_entity.pdbx_description
1 polymer ?
#
loop_
_entity_poly.entity_id
_entity_poly.type
_entity_poly.pdbx_seq_one_letter_code
_entity_poly.pdbx_strand_id
1 'polypeptide(L)'
;LELRASDGRLIRGDRSIGQDRQILFITGFLSKRWGNKSKALAQWCQEKGWGFCCYDVRGFGDSDGQFTDYTLSNWIADARTVLTMLTDNDHLTRPPQARQDAPPPRVTIVGNSLGSWIAWLVAQEFPIVEELILIAPAFNMMGERAKTISKERLHDWHTAGWMPWDDDPLHKDWSLSWKWVEESEQYWDKTFDNVRRMKTTILHGLQDTVIMPEGSRRFADELLRRDPSFPLDLQLIPGDHRLSGHEHLDLFQRLVERRKADAHPDS
;
A
#
# COMPACT_ATOMS: atom_id res chain seq x y z
N LEU A 1 -16.49 -1.02 -8.50
CA LEU A 1 -16.49 -0.24 -7.26
C LEU A 1 -16.46 1.25 -7.58
N GLU A 2 -17.37 2.02 -6.98
CA GLU A 2 -17.35 3.49 -7.00
C GLU A 2 -17.62 3.98 -5.58
N LEU A 3 -16.69 4.77 -5.04
CA LEU A 3 -16.78 5.34 -3.70
C LEU A 3 -16.63 6.85 -3.78
N ARG A 4 -17.41 7.57 -3.00
CA ARG A 4 -17.33 9.03 -2.93
C ARG A 4 -16.37 9.44 -1.82
N ALA A 5 -15.33 10.15 -2.20
CA ALA A 5 -14.39 10.75 -1.26
C ALA A 5 -14.99 12.01 -0.59
N SER A 6 -14.30 12.53 0.42
CA SER A 6 -14.76 13.69 1.20
C SER A 6 -14.93 14.98 0.38
N ASP A 7 -14.19 15.12 -0.72
CA ASP A 7 -14.32 16.23 -1.67
C ASP A 7 -15.43 16.04 -2.72
N GLY A 8 -16.21 14.95 -2.61
CA GLY A 8 -17.30 14.60 -3.51
C GLY A 8 -16.89 13.87 -4.79
N ARG A 9 -15.59 13.73 -5.08
CA ARG A 9 -15.08 13.04 -6.27
C ARG A 9 -15.07 11.53 -6.08
N LEU A 10 -15.09 10.78 -7.18
CA LEU A 10 -15.18 9.33 -7.14
C LEU A 10 -13.79 8.66 -7.15
N ILE A 11 -13.63 7.71 -6.24
CA ILE A 11 -12.60 6.69 -6.27
C ILE A 11 -13.17 5.49 -7.01
N ARG A 12 -12.51 5.05 -8.09
CA ARG A 12 -12.94 3.88 -8.87
C ARG A 12 -12.01 2.71 -8.68
N GLY A 13 -12.60 1.53 -8.63
CA GLY A 13 -11.88 0.29 -8.40
C GLY A 13 -12.65 -0.93 -8.82
N ASP A 14 -12.10 -2.08 -8.53
CA ASP A 14 -12.74 -3.37 -8.74
C ASP A 14 -12.78 -4.15 -7.42
N ARG A 15 -13.86 -4.90 -7.20
CA ARG A 15 -14.05 -5.71 -6.01
C ARG A 15 -14.73 -7.01 -6.35
N SER A 16 -14.19 -8.11 -5.87
CA SER A 16 -14.88 -9.39 -5.71
C SER A 16 -15.11 -9.67 -4.23
N ILE A 17 -16.20 -10.37 -3.93
CA ILE A 17 -16.57 -10.75 -2.56
C ILE A 17 -16.09 -12.17 -2.33
N GLY A 18 -15.45 -12.42 -1.19
CA GLY A 18 -15.04 -13.75 -0.75
C GLY A 18 -15.67 -14.14 0.58
N GLN A 19 -15.47 -15.41 0.98
CA GLN A 19 -16.10 -15.94 2.19
C GLN A 19 -15.39 -15.53 3.48
N ASP A 20 -14.07 -15.78 3.59
CA ASP A 20 -13.36 -15.71 4.87
C ASP A 20 -12.24 -14.66 4.90
N ARG A 21 -11.78 -14.22 3.74
CA ARG A 21 -10.63 -13.35 3.61
C ARG A 21 -10.83 -12.33 2.51
N GLN A 22 -10.39 -11.13 2.75
CA GLN A 22 -10.39 -10.05 1.78
C GLN A 22 -8.94 -9.58 1.56
N ILE A 23 -8.51 -9.55 0.32
CA ILE A 23 -7.23 -8.97 -0.08
C ILE A 23 -7.48 -7.58 -0.65
N LEU A 24 -6.84 -6.58 -0.05
CA LEU A 24 -6.80 -5.21 -0.60
C LEU A 24 -5.43 -4.98 -1.23
N PHE A 25 -5.40 -4.67 -2.53
CA PHE A 25 -4.17 -4.29 -3.22
C PHE A 25 -4.09 -2.77 -3.38
N ILE A 26 -3.02 -2.15 -2.86
CA ILE A 26 -2.75 -0.72 -2.99
C ILE A 26 -1.56 -0.52 -3.94
N THR A 27 -1.80 0.18 -5.04
CA THR A 27 -0.81 0.40 -6.10
C THR A 27 0.29 1.37 -5.68
N GLY A 28 1.41 1.37 -6.43
CA GLY A 28 2.48 2.35 -6.27
C GLY A 28 2.18 3.70 -6.91
N PHE A 29 3.12 4.62 -6.74
CA PHE A 29 3.11 5.93 -7.35
C PHE A 29 3.03 5.81 -8.87
N LEU A 30 2.17 6.59 -9.50
CA LEU A 30 1.92 6.61 -10.96
C LEU A 30 1.53 5.24 -11.55
N SER A 31 0.87 4.40 -10.77
CA SER A 31 0.46 3.06 -11.21
C SER A 31 -1.06 2.91 -11.21
N LYS A 32 -1.61 2.37 -12.30
CA LYS A 32 -3.02 1.99 -12.34
C LYS A 32 -3.26 0.73 -11.51
N ARG A 33 -4.49 0.54 -11.05
CA ARG A 33 -4.91 -0.61 -10.22
C ARG A 33 -4.65 -1.98 -10.87
N TRP A 34 -4.73 -2.07 -12.21
CA TRP A 34 -4.47 -3.29 -12.94
C TRP A 34 -3.05 -3.35 -13.50
N GLY A 35 -2.23 -4.15 -12.87
CA GLY A 35 -0.88 -4.52 -13.30
C GLY A 35 -0.64 -6.02 -13.13
N ASN A 36 0.57 -6.51 -13.37
CA ASN A 36 0.88 -7.95 -13.29
C ASN A 36 0.56 -8.52 -11.90
N LYS A 37 0.95 -7.81 -10.84
CA LYS A 37 0.73 -8.26 -9.45
C LYS A 37 -0.76 -8.31 -9.09
N SER A 38 -1.50 -7.25 -9.36
CA SER A 38 -2.92 -7.18 -9.03
C SER A 38 -3.75 -8.19 -9.81
N LYS A 39 -3.41 -8.42 -11.10
CA LYS A 39 -4.06 -9.45 -11.93
C LYS A 39 -3.80 -10.86 -11.39
N ALA A 40 -2.54 -11.18 -11.07
CA ALA A 40 -2.18 -12.47 -10.51
C ALA A 40 -2.87 -12.70 -9.15
N LEU A 41 -2.88 -11.71 -8.27
CA LEU A 41 -3.57 -11.79 -6.97
C LEU A 41 -5.08 -11.93 -7.12
N ALA A 42 -5.71 -11.19 -8.06
CA ALA A 42 -7.15 -11.28 -8.30
C ALA A 42 -7.57 -12.67 -8.79
N GLN A 43 -6.84 -13.21 -9.78
CA GLN A 43 -7.07 -14.55 -10.29
C GLN A 43 -6.94 -15.59 -9.17
N TRP A 44 -5.89 -15.51 -8.42
CA TRP A 44 -5.64 -16.45 -7.34
C TRP A 44 -6.67 -16.33 -6.20
N CYS A 45 -7.10 -15.11 -5.82
CA CYS A 45 -8.20 -14.94 -4.88
C CYS A 45 -9.48 -15.61 -5.38
N GLN A 46 -9.79 -15.51 -6.68
CA GLN A 46 -10.93 -16.19 -7.30
C GLN A 46 -10.81 -17.73 -7.15
N GLU A 47 -9.65 -18.30 -7.41
CA GLU A 47 -9.40 -19.74 -7.28
C GLU A 47 -9.56 -20.24 -5.83
N LYS A 48 -9.25 -19.38 -4.84
CA LYS A 48 -9.36 -19.71 -3.41
C LYS A 48 -10.73 -19.34 -2.79
N GLY A 49 -11.62 -18.71 -3.53
CA GLY A 49 -12.88 -18.19 -2.99
C GLY A 49 -12.72 -17.01 -2.04
N TRP A 50 -11.60 -16.28 -2.15
CA TRP A 50 -11.31 -15.08 -1.37
C TRP A 50 -11.77 -13.82 -2.08
N GLY A 51 -12.08 -12.78 -1.31
CA GLY A 51 -12.38 -11.49 -1.87
C GLY A 51 -11.10 -10.75 -2.29
N PHE A 52 -11.23 -9.96 -3.35
CA PHE A 52 -10.17 -9.09 -3.84
C PHE A 52 -10.69 -7.69 -4.06
N CYS A 53 -9.90 -6.68 -3.72
CA CYS A 53 -10.20 -5.28 -3.98
C CYS A 53 -8.93 -4.56 -4.44
N CYS A 54 -9.06 -3.76 -5.48
CA CYS A 54 -8.05 -2.80 -5.91
C CYS A 54 -8.72 -1.53 -6.43
N TYR A 55 -8.04 -0.41 -6.37
CA TYR A 55 -8.58 0.88 -6.78
C TYR A 55 -7.50 1.77 -7.37
N ASP A 56 -7.90 2.74 -8.16
CA ASP A 56 -7.06 3.86 -8.55
C ASP A 56 -7.24 4.99 -7.53
N VAL A 57 -6.15 5.61 -7.11
CA VAL A 57 -6.21 6.81 -6.28
C VAL A 57 -6.79 7.98 -7.07
N ARG A 58 -7.43 8.96 -6.40
CA ARG A 58 -7.91 10.17 -7.08
C ARG A 58 -6.78 10.87 -7.81
N GLY A 59 -7.10 11.41 -8.98
CA GLY A 59 -6.13 12.04 -9.88
C GLY A 59 -5.36 11.07 -10.75
N PHE A 60 -5.66 9.75 -10.66
CA PHE A 60 -4.99 8.73 -11.47
C PHE A 60 -5.95 7.64 -11.94
N GLY A 61 -5.57 6.96 -13.05
CA GLY A 61 -6.36 5.87 -13.62
C GLY A 61 -7.76 6.29 -14.04
N ASP A 62 -8.78 5.59 -13.54
CA ASP A 62 -10.19 5.87 -13.82
C ASP A 62 -10.87 6.70 -12.71
N SER A 63 -10.17 6.99 -11.61
CA SER A 63 -10.68 7.84 -10.54
C SER A 63 -10.71 9.32 -10.94
N ASP A 64 -11.61 10.10 -10.32
CA ASP A 64 -11.81 11.50 -10.67
C ASP A 64 -10.62 12.39 -10.27
N GLY A 65 -10.53 13.55 -10.94
CA GLY A 65 -9.58 14.62 -10.66
C GLY A 65 -8.32 14.58 -11.51
N GLN A 66 -7.44 15.55 -11.27
CA GLN A 66 -6.14 15.64 -11.92
C GLN A 66 -5.05 15.27 -10.91
N PHE A 67 -3.96 14.66 -11.35
CA PHE A 67 -2.84 14.26 -10.49
C PHE A 67 -2.35 15.42 -9.60
N THR A 68 -2.26 16.61 -10.19
CA THR A 68 -1.80 17.84 -9.52
C THR A 68 -2.72 18.35 -8.41
N ASP A 69 -3.98 17.89 -8.36
CA ASP A 69 -4.94 18.27 -7.31
C ASP A 69 -4.68 17.53 -5.97
N TYR A 70 -3.87 16.47 -5.99
CA TYR A 70 -3.76 15.53 -4.88
C TYR A 70 -2.32 15.36 -4.39
N THR A 71 -2.23 14.96 -3.13
CA THR A 71 -0.97 14.69 -2.43
C THR A 71 -1.08 13.39 -1.63
N LEU A 72 -0.04 13.04 -0.89
CA LEU A 72 0.01 11.82 -0.08
C LEU A 72 -1.18 11.73 0.91
N SER A 73 -1.53 12.83 1.57
CA SER A 73 -2.68 12.87 2.50
C SER A 73 -4.00 12.49 1.83
N ASN A 74 -4.19 12.92 0.59
CA ASN A 74 -5.40 12.57 -0.17
C ASN A 74 -5.44 11.09 -0.50
N TRP A 75 -4.31 10.50 -0.90
CA TRP A 75 -4.23 9.08 -1.23
C TRP A 75 -4.33 8.18 0.00
N ILE A 76 -3.85 8.64 1.16
CA ILE A 76 -4.11 7.99 2.45
C ILE A 76 -5.61 8.03 2.78
N ALA A 77 -6.27 9.17 2.53
CA ALA A 77 -7.72 9.29 2.72
C ALA A 77 -8.52 8.39 1.77
N ASP A 78 -8.06 8.19 0.53
CA ASP A 78 -8.66 7.23 -0.40
C ASP A 78 -8.59 5.81 0.15
N ALA A 79 -7.43 5.40 0.65
CA ALA A 79 -7.24 4.09 1.27
C ALA A 79 -8.15 3.90 2.50
N ARG A 80 -8.30 4.92 3.34
CA ARG A 80 -9.26 4.92 4.47
C ARG A 80 -10.70 4.72 3.98
N THR A 81 -11.11 5.43 2.93
CA THR A 81 -12.45 5.31 2.35
C THR A 81 -12.72 3.88 1.86
N VAL A 82 -11.74 3.27 1.19
CA VAL A 82 -11.84 1.88 0.72
C VAL A 82 -11.90 0.91 1.90
N LEU A 83 -11.06 1.07 2.92
CA LEU A 83 -11.06 0.21 4.11
C LEU A 83 -12.34 0.35 4.92
N THR A 84 -12.89 1.56 5.06
CA THR A 84 -14.20 1.79 5.69
C THR A 84 -15.29 1.01 4.94
N MET A 85 -15.33 1.09 3.61
CA MET A 85 -16.26 0.32 2.81
C MET A 85 -16.10 -1.19 3.01
N LEU A 86 -14.85 -1.70 3.10
CA LEU A 86 -14.62 -3.12 3.36
C LEU A 86 -15.07 -3.54 4.76
N THR A 87 -14.99 -2.65 5.74
CA THR A 87 -15.46 -2.87 7.12
C THR A 87 -16.98 -2.86 7.19
N ASP A 88 -17.63 -1.86 6.59
CA ASP A 88 -19.08 -1.61 6.74
C ASP A 88 -19.93 -2.54 5.87
N ASN A 89 -19.45 -2.91 4.68
CA ASN A 89 -20.22 -3.70 3.71
C ASN A 89 -20.19 -5.21 3.95
N ASP A 90 -19.46 -5.70 4.94
CA ASP A 90 -19.52 -7.14 5.27
C ASP A 90 -20.94 -7.56 5.69
N HIS A 91 -21.67 -6.66 6.34
CA HIS A 91 -23.07 -6.89 6.72
C HIS A 91 -24.04 -6.95 5.54
N LEU A 92 -23.74 -6.35 4.39
CA LEU A 92 -24.63 -6.29 3.24
C LEU A 92 -24.48 -7.49 2.29
N THR A 93 -23.38 -8.20 2.35
CA THR A 93 -23.02 -9.24 1.39
C THR A 93 -23.26 -10.66 1.89
N ARG A 94 -23.48 -10.84 3.20
CA ARG A 94 -23.83 -12.15 3.79
C ARG A 94 -25.34 -12.32 3.95
N PRO A 95 -25.87 -13.53 3.73
CA PRO A 95 -27.28 -13.83 4.06
C PRO A 95 -27.60 -13.45 5.51
N PRO A 96 -28.81 -12.95 5.81
CA PRO A 96 -29.18 -12.50 7.17
C PRO A 96 -28.87 -13.52 8.27
N GLN A 97 -29.02 -14.81 7.98
CA GLN A 97 -28.73 -15.90 8.92
C GLN A 97 -27.23 -16.07 9.21
N ALA A 98 -26.37 -15.77 8.22
CA ALA A 98 -24.91 -15.88 8.36
C ALA A 98 -24.27 -14.63 8.98
N ARG A 99 -25.03 -13.54 9.15
CA ARG A 99 -24.54 -12.26 9.69
C ARG A 99 -24.34 -12.26 11.21
N GLN A 100 -25.10 -13.08 11.95
CA GLN A 100 -25.10 -13.05 13.40
C GLN A 100 -23.97 -13.84 14.04
N ASP A 101 -23.44 -14.87 13.35
CA ASP A 101 -22.49 -15.83 13.93
C ASP A 101 -21.12 -15.86 13.25
N ALA A 102 -20.93 -15.18 12.11
CA ALA A 102 -19.65 -15.20 11.40
C ALA A 102 -18.74 -14.03 11.83
N PRO A 103 -17.46 -14.29 12.13
CA PRO A 103 -16.51 -13.23 12.43
C PRO A 103 -16.37 -12.29 11.23
N PRO A 104 -16.03 -11.00 11.45
CA PRO A 104 -15.78 -10.06 10.36
C PRO A 104 -14.68 -10.60 9.44
N PRO A 105 -14.72 -10.25 8.13
CA PRO A 105 -13.69 -10.70 7.20
C PRO A 105 -12.33 -10.19 7.63
N ARG A 106 -11.35 -11.04 7.50
CA ARG A 106 -9.95 -10.66 7.77
C ARG A 106 -9.38 -9.99 6.53
N VAL A 107 -8.85 -8.80 6.68
CA VAL A 107 -8.21 -8.06 5.59
C VAL A 107 -6.71 -8.27 5.63
N THR A 108 -6.15 -8.71 4.50
CA THR A 108 -4.73 -8.60 4.21
C THR A 108 -4.53 -7.46 3.23
N ILE A 109 -3.66 -6.51 3.54
CA ILE A 109 -3.29 -5.48 2.58
C ILE A 109 -1.97 -5.88 1.92
N VAL A 110 -1.98 -5.88 0.59
CA VAL A 110 -0.78 -5.99 -0.24
C VAL A 110 -0.49 -4.63 -0.83
N GLY A 111 0.55 -3.97 -0.34
CA GLY A 111 1.00 -2.68 -0.85
C GLY A 111 2.18 -2.83 -1.80
N ASN A 112 2.26 -1.98 -2.83
CA ASN A 112 3.39 -1.93 -3.74
C ASN A 112 4.02 -0.53 -3.75
N SER A 113 5.33 -0.41 -3.58
CA SER A 113 6.07 0.86 -3.60
C SER A 113 5.45 1.89 -2.62
N LEU A 114 5.01 3.06 -3.09
CA LEU A 114 4.29 4.04 -2.25
C LEU A 114 3.03 3.44 -1.61
N GLY A 115 2.32 2.56 -2.31
CA GLY A 115 1.16 1.86 -1.77
C GLY A 115 1.49 1.00 -0.55
N SER A 116 2.72 0.53 -0.41
CA SER A 116 3.20 -0.16 0.80
C SER A 116 3.25 0.78 2.01
N TRP A 117 3.73 2.01 1.83
CA TRP A 117 3.75 2.98 2.92
C TRP A 117 2.35 3.44 3.30
N ILE A 118 1.48 3.70 2.30
CA ILE A 118 0.06 3.99 2.55
C ILE A 118 -0.59 2.83 3.32
N ALA A 119 -0.35 1.57 2.89
CA ALA A 119 -0.85 0.38 3.56
C ALA A 119 -0.43 0.33 5.04
N TRP A 120 0.85 0.58 5.33
CA TRP A 120 1.36 0.64 6.70
C TRP A 120 0.65 1.69 7.53
N LEU A 121 0.52 2.92 7.01
CA LEU A 121 -0.08 4.04 7.74
C LEU A 121 -1.56 3.78 8.05
N VAL A 122 -2.35 3.36 7.06
CA VAL A 122 -3.80 3.15 7.28
C VAL A 122 -4.10 1.89 8.10
N ALA A 123 -3.27 0.85 8.02
CA ALA A 123 -3.50 -0.38 8.77
C ALA A 123 -3.50 -0.17 10.28
N GLN A 124 -2.84 0.87 10.79
CA GLN A 124 -2.84 1.20 12.21
C GLN A 124 -4.24 1.58 12.73
N GLU A 125 -5.09 2.11 11.85
CA GLU A 125 -6.42 2.64 12.18
C GLU A 125 -7.53 1.58 12.07
N PHE A 126 -7.29 0.46 11.37
CA PHE A 126 -8.31 -0.54 11.04
C PHE A 126 -8.01 -1.91 11.67
N PRO A 127 -8.66 -2.26 12.80
CA PRO A 127 -8.45 -3.56 13.48
C PRO A 127 -8.72 -4.80 12.61
N ILE A 128 -9.55 -4.69 11.57
CA ILE A 128 -9.83 -5.78 10.64
C ILE A 128 -8.62 -6.17 9.78
N VAL A 129 -7.61 -5.29 9.69
CA VAL A 129 -6.35 -5.59 8.98
C VAL A 129 -5.49 -6.45 9.89
N GLU A 130 -5.30 -7.71 9.53
CA GLU A 130 -4.50 -8.66 10.31
C GLU A 130 -3.09 -8.88 9.78
N GLU A 131 -2.90 -8.59 8.49
CA GLU A 131 -1.63 -8.87 7.82
C GLU A 131 -1.29 -7.81 6.77
N LEU A 132 -0.01 -7.48 6.70
CA LEU A 132 0.57 -6.62 5.67
C LEU A 132 1.61 -7.38 4.85
N ILE A 133 1.56 -7.23 3.53
CA ILE A 133 2.62 -7.63 2.61
C ILE A 133 3.05 -6.38 1.84
N LEU A 134 4.24 -5.90 2.13
CA LEU A 134 4.79 -4.65 1.62
C LEU A 134 5.86 -4.96 0.57
N ILE A 135 5.59 -4.62 -0.70
CA ILE A 135 6.46 -4.94 -1.83
C ILE A 135 7.24 -3.69 -2.23
N ALA A 136 8.57 -3.77 -2.17
CA ALA A 136 9.49 -2.68 -2.51
C ALA A 136 9.05 -1.33 -1.91
N PRO A 137 8.80 -1.25 -0.59
CA PRO A 137 8.14 -0.11 0.03
C PRO A 137 8.95 1.19 -0.13
N ALA A 138 8.26 2.24 -0.60
CA ALA A 138 8.81 3.58 -0.78
C ALA A 138 8.49 4.45 0.45
N PHE A 139 9.06 4.10 1.60
CA PHE A 139 8.91 4.86 2.83
C PHE A 139 9.53 6.27 2.68
N ASN A 140 8.81 7.30 3.14
CA ASN A 140 9.23 8.71 3.03
C ASN A 140 9.66 9.12 1.61
N MET A 141 8.95 8.63 0.60
CA MET A 141 9.41 8.66 -0.80
C MET A 141 9.87 10.06 -1.25
N MET A 142 9.06 11.10 -1.02
CA MET A 142 9.40 12.45 -1.48
C MET A 142 10.40 13.16 -0.56
N GLY A 143 10.43 12.85 0.73
CA GLY A 143 11.48 13.31 1.64
C GLY A 143 12.84 12.71 1.27
N GLU A 144 12.92 11.43 0.96
CA GLU A 144 14.16 10.81 0.48
C GLU A 144 14.58 11.35 -0.90
N ARG A 145 13.63 11.55 -1.82
CA ARG A 145 13.90 12.17 -3.11
C ARG A 145 14.46 13.59 -2.95
N ALA A 146 13.90 14.40 -2.07
CA ALA A 146 14.38 15.76 -1.81
C ALA A 146 15.86 15.81 -1.39
N LYS A 147 16.37 14.75 -0.74
CA LYS A 147 17.78 14.62 -0.35
C LYS A 147 18.71 14.29 -1.53
N THR A 148 18.19 13.81 -2.65
CA THR A 148 18.98 13.35 -3.81
C THR A 148 19.11 14.39 -4.91
N ILE A 149 18.27 15.41 -4.94
CA ILE A 149 18.33 16.48 -5.95
C ILE A 149 19.31 17.59 -5.52
N SER A 150 19.78 18.39 -6.49
CA SER A 150 20.71 19.50 -6.20
C SER A 150 20.06 20.54 -5.27
N LYS A 151 20.88 21.24 -4.49
CA LYS A 151 20.40 22.30 -3.57
C LYS A 151 19.67 23.42 -4.32
N GLU A 152 20.12 23.76 -5.52
CA GLU A 152 19.51 24.77 -6.37
C GLU A 152 18.09 24.30 -6.78
N ARG A 153 17.96 23.11 -7.34
CA ARG A 153 16.66 22.54 -7.74
C ARG A 153 15.71 22.36 -6.55
N LEU A 154 16.24 21.99 -5.39
CA LEU A 154 15.45 21.89 -4.16
C LEU A 154 14.91 23.25 -3.73
N HIS A 155 15.76 24.30 -3.78
CA HIS A 155 15.38 25.67 -3.48
C HIS A 155 14.29 26.17 -4.45
N ASP A 156 14.46 25.93 -5.74
CA ASP A 156 13.49 26.32 -6.78
C ASP A 156 12.14 25.62 -6.56
N TRP A 157 12.15 24.32 -6.27
CA TRP A 157 10.93 23.56 -5.94
C TRP A 157 10.20 24.13 -4.72
N HIS A 158 10.96 24.37 -3.64
CA HIS A 158 10.40 24.95 -2.42
C HIS A 158 9.82 26.36 -2.66
N THR A 159 10.54 27.21 -3.40
CA THR A 159 10.15 28.61 -3.65
C THR A 159 8.97 28.71 -4.62
N ALA A 160 8.97 27.93 -5.70
CA ALA A 160 7.89 27.91 -6.68
C ALA A 160 6.66 27.11 -6.19
N GLY A 161 6.85 26.24 -5.21
CA GLY A 161 5.81 25.32 -4.73
C GLY A 161 5.55 24.11 -5.63
N TRP A 162 6.15 24.07 -6.84
CA TRP A 162 5.97 23.02 -7.84
C TRP A 162 7.28 22.72 -8.58
N MET A 163 7.46 21.46 -8.92
CA MET A 163 8.58 21.00 -9.74
C MET A 163 8.05 20.08 -10.86
N PRO A 164 8.52 20.24 -12.12
CA PRO A 164 8.19 19.30 -13.19
C PRO A 164 8.61 17.87 -12.82
N TRP A 165 7.75 16.90 -13.16
CA TRP A 165 8.08 15.48 -13.02
C TRP A 165 8.75 15.01 -14.33
N ASP A 166 10.06 15.08 -14.37
CA ASP A 166 10.87 14.78 -15.56
C ASP A 166 11.50 13.37 -15.56
N ASP A 167 11.23 12.59 -14.54
CA ASP A 167 11.77 11.22 -14.41
C ASP A 167 11.02 10.19 -15.29
N ASP A 168 9.81 10.52 -15.73
CA ASP A 168 8.99 9.62 -16.55
C ASP A 168 8.60 10.29 -17.87
N PRO A 169 9.12 9.81 -19.01
CA PRO A 169 8.78 10.35 -20.33
C PRO A 169 7.29 10.36 -20.66
N LEU A 170 6.49 9.48 -20.04
CA LEU A 170 5.04 9.39 -20.26
C LEU A 170 4.26 10.47 -19.50
N HIS A 171 4.89 11.14 -18.54
CA HIS A 171 4.23 12.10 -17.65
C HIS A 171 4.99 13.44 -17.59
N LYS A 172 5.60 13.85 -18.70
CA LYS A 172 6.42 15.09 -18.82
C LYS A 172 5.67 16.36 -18.45
N ASP A 173 4.34 16.36 -18.64
CA ASP A 173 3.50 17.54 -18.37
C ASP A 173 3.03 17.60 -16.91
N TRP A 174 3.46 16.64 -16.08
CA TRP A 174 3.08 16.61 -14.69
C TRP A 174 4.05 17.40 -13.83
N SER A 175 3.49 17.93 -12.74
CA SER A 175 4.25 18.67 -11.75
C SER A 175 3.95 18.14 -10.36
N LEU A 176 4.97 18.10 -9.52
CA LEU A 176 4.86 17.73 -8.12
C LEU A 176 4.77 18.98 -7.24
N SER A 177 3.73 19.07 -6.44
CA SER A 177 3.63 20.08 -5.40
C SER A 177 4.69 19.85 -4.32
N TRP A 178 5.24 20.93 -3.76
CA TRP A 178 6.13 20.87 -2.59
C TRP A 178 5.47 20.19 -1.38
N LYS A 179 4.14 20.25 -1.29
CA LYS A 179 3.36 19.55 -0.26
C LYS A 179 3.65 18.04 -0.19
N TRP A 180 4.04 17.42 -1.30
CA TRP A 180 4.44 16.02 -1.28
C TRP A 180 5.65 15.77 -0.37
N VAL A 181 6.62 16.71 -0.33
CA VAL A 181 7.78 16.62 0.57
C VAL A 181 7.36 16.88 2.01
N GLU A 182 6.63 17.97 2.27
CA GLU A 182 6.15 18.31 3.61
C GLU A 182 5.32 17.20 4.23
N GLU A 183 4.39 16.64 3.48
CA GLU A 183 3.55 15.54 3.96
C GLU A 183 4.36 14.25 4.13
N SER A 184 5.31 13.93 3.23
CA SER A 184 6.20 12.79 3.39
C SER A 184 6.98 12.87 4.70
N GLU A 185 7.59 13.99 5.02
CA GLU A 185 8.30 14.20 6.27
C GLU A 185 7.34 14.09 7.48
N GLN A 186 6.17 14.74 7.41
CA GLN A 186 5.17 14.68 8.48
C GLN A 186 4.67 13.25 8.76
N TYR A 187 4.43 12.46 7.72
CA TYR A 187 3.99 11.08 7.88
C TYR A 187 5.13 10.17 8.29
N TRP A 188 6.35 10.45 7.86
CA TRP A 188 7.52 9.70 8.30
C TRP A 188 7.73 9.82 9.81
N ASP A 189 7.63 11.03 10.36
CA ASP A 189 7.73 11.27 11.80
C ASP A 189 6.70 10.46 12.60
N LYS A 190 5.53 10.20 12.02
CA LYS A 190 4.44 9.44 12.64
C LYS A 190 4.45 7.94 12.30
N THR A 191 5.33 7.49 11.42
CA THR A 191 5.36 6.11 10.91
C THR A 191 5.48 5.05 12.01
N PHE A 192 6.10 5.42 13.12
CA PHE A 192 6.35 4.52 14.26
C PHE A 192 5.54 4.87 15.51
N ASP A 193 4.56 5.78 15.41
CA ASP A 193 3.70 6.15 16.53
C ASP A 193 2.53 5.18 16.67
N ASN A 194 2.26 4.73 17.90
CA ASN A 194 1.11 3.88 18.23
C ASN A 194 0.97 2.66 17.30
N VAL A 195 2.10 2.02 16.97
CA VAL A 195 2.14 0.90 16.05
C VAL A 195 1.35 -0.29 16.61
N ARG A 196 0.34 -0.72 15.88
CA ARG A 196 -0.44 -1.91 16.17
C ARG A 196 0.31 -3.16 15.71
N ARG A 197 0.42 -4.14 16.58
CA ARG A 197 1.07 -5.43 16.25
C ARG A 197 0.22 -6.20 15.26
N MET A 198 0.75 -6.41 14.08
CA MET A 198 0.16 -7.26 13.04
C MET A 198 1.26 -7.94 12.24
N LYS A 199 0.99 -9.11 11.72
CA LYS A 199 1.93 -9.83 10.86
C LYS A 199 2.31 -8.96 9.67
N THR A 200 3.59 -8.68 9.51
CA THR A 200 4.10 -7.82 8.44
C THR A 200 5.23 -8.51 7.71
N THR A 201 5.10 -8.66 6.40
CA THR A 201 6.16 -9.16 5.53
C THR A 201 6.59 -8.04 4.59
N ILE A 202 7.87 -7.74 4.54
CA ILE A 202 8.47 -6.82 3.58
C ILE A 202 9.27 -7.64 2.56
N LEU A 203 8.98 -7.43 1.28
CA LEU A 203 9.75 -7.98 0.16
C LEU A 203 10.44 -6.84 -0.57
N HIS A 204 11.76 -6.91 -0.74
CA HIS A 204 12.50 -5.89 -1.48
C HIS A 204 13.54 -6.53 -2.40
N GLY A 205 13.62 -6.03 -3.65
CA GLY A 205 14.59 -6.48 -4.63
C GLY A 205 15.98 -5.95 -4.31
N LEU A 206 16.98 -6.84 -4.29
CA LEU A 206 18.39 -6.46 -4.05
C LEU A 206 18.98 -5.58 -5.15
N GLN A 207 18.41 -5.63 -6.37
CA GLN A 207 18.81 -4.82 -7.53
C GLN A 207 17.86 -3.64 -7.78
N ASP A 208 17.05 -3.26 -6.77
CA ASP A 208 16.18 -2.10 -6.88
C ASP A 208 17.00 -0.81 -6.89
N THR A 209 16.99 -0.12 -8.03
CA THR A 209 17.67 1.18 -8.23
C THR A 209 16.71 2.37 -8.20
N VAL A 210 15.41 2.10 -8.08
CA VAL A 210 14.36 3.13 -7.97
C VAL A 210 14.12 3.51 -6.52
N ILE A 211 13.91 2.50 -5.68
CA ILE A 211 13.79 2.64 -4.23
C ILE A 211 14.82 1.71 -3.60
N MET A 212 15.84 2.29 -2.99
CA MET A 212 16.95 1.51 -2.45
C MET A 212 16.49 0.60 -1.29
N PRO A 213 16.89 -0.70 -1.25
CA PRO A 213 16.47 -1.65 -0.22
C PRO A 213 16.95 -1.28 1.21
N GLU A 214 17.91 -0.38 1.32
CA GLU A 214 18.36 0.22 2.58
C GLU A 214 17.23 0.93 3.33
N GLY A 215 16.25 1.49 2.63
CA GLY A 215 15.05 2.08 3.23
C GLY A 215 14.23 1.04 4.02
N SER A 216 14.05 -0.15 3.45
CA SER A 216 13.39 -1.27 4.12
C SER A 216 14.17 -1.80 5.31
N ARG A 217 15.51 -1.86 5.22
CA ARG A 217 16.37 -2.24 6.35
C ARG A 217 16.23 -1.25 7.50
N ARG A 218 16.40 0.05 7.22
CA ARG A 218 16.26 1.11 8.25
C ARG A 218 14.89 1.08 8.92
N PHE A 219 13.82 0.87 8.14
CA PHE A 219 12.47 0.72 8.69
C PHE A 219 12.37 -0.48 9.62
N ALA A 220 12.87 -1.65 9.20
CA ALA A 220 12.84 -2.87 9.99
C ALA A 220 13.66 -2.73 11.29
N ASP A 221 14.86 -2.17 11.19
CA ASP A 221 15.75 -1.94 12.34
C ASP A 221 15.10 -1.02 13.37
N GLU A 222 14.48 0.08 12.93
CA GLU A 222 13.81 1.02 13.83
C GLU A 222 12.55 0.41 14.47
N LEU A 223 11.77 -0.35 13.71
CA LEU A 223 10.60 -1.04 14.24
C LEU A 223 10.98 -2.08 15.30
N LEU A 224 11.98 -2.92 15.02
CA LEU A 224 12.46 -3.95 15.95
C LEU A 224 13.23 -3.36 17.13
N ARG A 225 13.87 -2.20 16.98
CA ARG A 225 14.45 -1.46 18.09
C ARG A 225 13.38 -1.01 19.09
N ARG A 226 12.20 -0.61 18.62
CA ARG A 226 11.06 -0.19 19.46
C ARG A 226 10.28 -1.36 20.05
N ASP A 227 10.07 -2.41 19.26
CA ASP A 227 9.42 -3.67 19.69
C ASP A 227 10.20 -4.88 19.13
N PRO A 228 11.16 -5.44 19.89
CA PRO A 228 11.96 -6.60 19.44
C PRO A 228 11.12 -7.85 19.12
N SER A 229 9.89 -7.90 19.57
CA SER A 229 8.97 -9.03 19.36
C SER A 229 7.92 -8.73 18.29
N PHE A 230 8.04 -7.63 17.55
CA PHE A 230 7.12 -7.32 16.45
C PHE A 230 7.17 -8.42 15.38
N PRO A 231 6.03 -8.94 14.90
CA PRO A 231 5.99 -10.04 13.93
C PRO A 231 6.34 -9.56 12.51
N LEU A 232 7.59 -9.18 12.30
CA LEU A 232 8.17 -8.70 11.05
C LEU A 232 9.00 -9.79 10.38
N ASP A 233 8.77 -9.97 9.06
CA ASP A 233 9.58 -10.79 8.17
C ASP A 233 10.13 -9.90 7.03
N LEU A 234 11.41 -9.53 7.08
CA LEU A 234 12.08 -8.79 6.00
C LEU A 234 12.81 -9.74 5.07
N GLN A 235 12.37 -9.83 3.83
CA GLN A 235 12.98 -10.66 2.79
C GLN A 235 13.60 -9.78 1.70
N LEU A 236 14.92 -9.81 1.60
CA LEU A 236 15.67 -9.21 0.52
C LEU A 236 15.96 -10.30 -0.52
N ILE A 237 15.38 -10.14 -1.70
CA ILE A 237 15.39 -11.17 -2.75
C ILE A 237 16.05 -10.67 -4.03
N PRO A 238 16.59 -11.53 -4.88
CA PRO A 238 17.02 -11.11 -6.22
C PRO A 238 15.87 -10.47 -6.97
N GLY A 239 16.10 -9.34 -7.64
CA GLY A 239 15.12 -8.63 -8.46
C GLY A 239 15.23 -7.11 -8.39
N ASP A 240 14.57 -6.47 -9.35
CA ASP A 240 14.45 -5.02 -9.48
C ASP A 240 13.27 -4.46 -8.66
N HIS A 241 12.97 -3.15 -8.84
CA HIS A 241 11.82 -2.49 -8.20
C HIS A 241 10.47 -3.14 -8.54
N ARG A 242 10.35 -3.71 -9.72
CA ARG A 242 9.07 -4.25 -10.20
C ARG A 242 8.71 -5.57 -9.54
N LEU A 243 9.68 -6.43 -9.23
CA LEU A 243 9.44 -7.77 -8.68
C LEU A 243 8.25 -8.45 -9.38
N SER A 244 8.29 -8.55 -10.71
CA SER A 244 7.17 -9.03 -11.54
C SER A 244 7.47 -10.28 -12.35
N GLY A 245 8.62 -10.91 -12.13
CA GLY A 245 8.96 -12.23 -12.67
C GLY A 245 8.06 -13.34 -12.10
N HIS A 246 7.98 -14.46 -12.77
CA HIS A 246 7.16 -15.61 -12.34
C HIS A 246 7.49 -16.05 -10.91
N GLU A 247 8.76 -16.18 -10.58
CA GLU A 247 9.22 -16.56 -9.24
C GLU A 247 8.76 -15.57 -8.15
N HIS A 248 8.67 -14.28 -8.49
CA HIS A 248 8.19 -13.26 -7.56
C HIS A 248 6.68 -13.38 -7.35
N LEU A 249 5.91 -13.58 -8.43
CA LEU A 249 4.46 -13.77 -8.34
C LEU A 249 4.11 -15.04 -7.56
N ASP A 250 4.84 -16.13 -7.77
CA ASP A 250 4.69 -17.38 -7.00
C ASP A 250 5.04 -17.17 -5.52
N LEU A 251 6.06 -16.35 -5.22
CA LEU A 251 6.38 -15.99 -3.84
C LEU A 251 5.26 -15.19 -3.19
N PHE A 252 4.72 -14.18 -3.87
CA PHE A 252 3.58 -13.40 -3.36
C PHE A 252 2.39 -14.31 -3.08
N GLN A 253 2.07 -15.23 -3.98
CA GLN A 253 1.04 -16.22 -3.80
C GLN A 253 1.25 -17.02 -2.52
N ARG A 254 2.42 -17.62 -2.34
CA ARG A 254 2.76 -18.38 -1.12
C ARG A 254 2.67 -17.54 0.16
N LEU A 255 3.08 -16.27 0.14
CA LEU A 255 3.01 -15.38 1.30
C LEU A 255 1.57 -15.09 1.71
N VAL A 256 0.72 -14.79 0.73
CA VAL A 256 -0.70 -14.57 0.98
C VAL A 256 -1.40 -15.87 1.43
N GLU A 257 -0.93 -17.07 1.02
CA GLU A 257 -1.46 -18.37 1.47
C GLU A 257 -1.09 -18.77 2.89
N ARG A 258 0.05 -18.29 3.40
CA ARG A 258 0.52 -18.67 4.75
C ARG A 258 -0.57 -18.39 5.78
N ARG A 259 -1.30 -19.43 6.19
CA ARG A 259 -2.24 -19.38 7.31
C ARG A 259 -1.44 -19.23 8.62
N LYS A 260 -2.11 -18.77 9.69
CA LYS A 260 -1.70 -19.03 11.07
C LYS A 260 -1.69 -20.56 11.35
N ALA A 261 -0.86 -21.32 10.64
CA ALA A 261 -0.64 -22.72 10.97
C ALA A 261 0.45 -22.89 12.05
N ASP A 262 1.21 -21.83 12.36
CA ASP A 262 2.38 -21.89 13.22
C ASP A 262 2.25 -21.07 14.52
N ALA A 263 1.06 -21.01 15.10
CA ALA A 263 0.88 -20.63 16.50
C ALA A 263 0.43 -21.88 17.26
N HIS A 264 1.34 -22.76 17.51
CA HIS A 264 1.61 -23.70 18.60
C HIS A 264 2.22 -25.00 18.08
N PRO A 265 3.44 -25.33 18.46
CA PRO A 265 3.57 -26.44 19.35
C PRO A 265 4.13 -25.97 20.70
N ASP A 266 3.59 -26.59 21.72
CA ASP A 266 4.09 -26.71 23.09
C ASP A 266 3.75 -25.58 24.06
N SER A 267 2.63 -25.83 24.72
CA SER A 267 2.44 -25.59 26.15
C SER A 267 3.32 -26.54 26.97
#